data_a3e508cdeb3f7082c76d5fc5326276cb
#
_entry.id   a3e508cdeb3f7082c76d5fc5326276cb
#
_cell.length_a   1.000
_cell.length_b   1.000
_cell.length_c   1.000
_cell.angle_alpha   90.00
_cell.angle_beta   90.00
_cell.angle_gamma   90.00
#
_symmetry.space_group_name_H-M   'P 1'
#
loop_
_entity.id
_entity.type
_entity.pdbx_description
1 polymer ?
#
loop_
_entity_poly.entity_id
_entity_poly.type
_entity_poly.pdbx_seq_one_letter_code
_entity_poly.pdbx_strand_id
1 'polypeptide(L)'
;MSKKKPYCECLNTVKPVRDTLEVINGKWKLSIIISVGVGNSRFTEIQESIPGLTPKVLSKELKELEQHQLIKRIITNDYPVKISYCLEPYADTLTPIIYAMKDWGLNHKKKIFSQVKPFDIKLP
;
A
#
# COMPACT_ATOMS: atom_id res chain seq x y z
N MET A 1 -13.19 -30.85 22.95
CA MET A 1 -12.56 -29.55 22.99
C MET A 1 -12.46 -28.96 21.60
N SER A 2 -12.88 -27.76 21.43
CA SER A 2 -12.76 -27.13 20.13
C SER A 2 -11.31 -26.84 19.79
N LYS A 3 -10.97 -27.03 18.54
CA LYS A 3 -9.67 -26.68 18.06
C LYS A 3 -9.51 -25.17 18.08
N LYS A 4 -8.38 -24.70 18.58
CA LYS A 4 -8.05 -23.30 18.44
C LYS A 4 -7.69 -23.03 17.00
N LYS A 5 -8.20 -21.96 16.47
CA LYS A 5 -7.83 -21.50 15.14
C LYS A 5 -6.41 -20.96 15.17
N PRO A 6 -5.70 -20.90 14.02
CA PRO A 6 -4.31 -20.47 14.01
C PRO A 6 -4.05 -19.09 14.62
N TYR A 7 -5.06 -18.23 14.60
CA TYR A 7 -4.95 -16.88 15.16
C TYR A 7 -5.72 -16.72 16.46
N CYS A 8 -6.03 -17.80 17.13
CA CYS A 8 -6.89 -17.76 18.30
C CYS A 8 -6.22 -17.36 19.59
N GLU A 9 -4.92 -17.38 19.62
CA GLU A 9 -4.20 -16.85 20.75
C GLU A 9 -3.97 -15.36 20.56
N CYS A 10 -4.94 -14.88 20.33
CA CYS A 10 -5.24 -13.84 19.40
C CYS A 10 -5.21 -12.48 19.96
N LEU A 11 -5.27 -12.29 21.22
CA LEU A 11 -5.00 -10.99 21.80
C LEU A 11 -3.57 -10.55 21.48
N ASN A 12 -2.66 -11.54 21.34
CA ASN A 12 -1.30 -11.28 20.95
C ASN A 12 -1.14 -11.02 19.45
N THR A 13 -2.16 -11.38 18.66
CA THR A 13 -2.16 -11.15 17.20
C THR A 13 -2.82 -9.84 16.84
N VAL A 14 -3.84 -9.44 17.57
CA VAL A 14 -4.63 -8.26 17.23
C VAL A 14 -3.80 -6.99 17.22
N LYS A 15 -2.99 -6.79 18.25
CA LYS A 15 -2.22 -5.55 18.37
C LYS A 15 -1.21 -5.37 17.24
N PRO A 16 -0.36 -6.37 16.93
CA PRO A 16 0.55 -6.21 15.78
C PRO A 16 -0.17 -5.99 14.45
N VAL A 17 -1.32 -6.63 14.24
CA VAL A 17 -2.11 -6.40 13.02
C VAL A 17 -2.60 -4.96 12.98
N ARG A 18 -3.12 -4.46 14.08
CA ARG A 18 -3.59 -3.07 14.14
C ARG A 18 -2.45 -2.08 13.96
N ASP A 19 -1.29 -2.36 14.56
CA ASP A 19 -0.11 -1.52 14.39
C ASP A 19 0.31 -1.45 12.91
N THR A 20 0.26 -2.59 12.23
CA THR A 20 0.57 -2.64 10.80
C THR A 20 -0.42 -1.80 9.99
N LEU A 21 -1.71 -1.93 10.31
CA LEU A 21 -2.74 -1.16 9.62
C LEU A 21 -2.56 0.35 9.83
N GLU A 22 -2.06 0.76 10.99
CA GLU A 22 -1.78 2.17 11.21
C GLU A 22 -0.68 2.70 10.29
N VAL A 23 0.29 1.85 9.95
CA VAL A 23 1.37 2.23 9.04
C VAL A 23 0.92 2.29 7.58
N ILE A 24 0.12 1.30 7.15
CA ILE A 24 -0.24 1.14 5.74
C ILE A 24 -1.71 1.41 5.47
N ASN A 25 -2.40 2.02 6.41
CA ASN A 25 -3.83 2.25 6.27
C ASN A 25 -4.16 3.26 5.18
N GLY A 26 -5.45 3.33 4.86
CA GLY A 26 -5.95 4.29 3.92
C GLY A 26 -5.89 3.78 2.49
N LYS A 27 -6.38 4.62 1.63
CA LYS A 27 -6.58 4.27 0.22
C LYS A 27 -5.29 4.35 -0.59
N TRP A 28 -4.32 5.13 -0.14
CA TRP A 28 -3.24 5.57 -1.02
C TRP A 28 -1.86 5.04 -0.71
N LYS A 29 -1.55 4.72 0.56
CA LYS A 29 -0.18 4.40 0.97
C LYS A 29 0.42 3.22 0.21
N LEU A 30 -0.29 2.10 0.15
CA LEU A 30 0.23 0.93 -0.57
C LEU A 30 0.34 1.19 -2.07
N SER A 31 -0.61 1.94 -2.65
CA SER A 31 -0.54 2.31 -4.06
C SER A 31 0.70 3.16 -4.35
N ILE A 32 1.03 4.08 -3.46
CA ILE A 32 2.22 4.92 -3.60
C ILE A 32 3.48 4.08 -3.50
N ILE A 33 3.54 3.17 -2.53
CA ILE A 33 4.70 2.28 -2.39
C ILE A 33 4.91 1.46 -3.66
N ILE A 34 3.82 0.91 -4.21
CA ILE A 34 3.89 0.13 -5.44
C ILE A 34 4.37 1.01 -6.61
N SER A 35 3.82 2.20 -6.74
CA SER A 35 4.20 3.14 -7.80
C SER A 35 5.69 3.47 -7.76
N VAL A 36 6.19 3.81 -6.59
CA VAL A 36 7.63 4.09 -6.43
C VAL A 36 8.46 2.85 -6.70
N GLY A 37 7.97 1.69 -6.26
CA GLY A 37 8.66 0.43 -6.46
C GLY A 37 8.82 0.03 -7.92
N VAL A 38 7.87 0.41 -8.79
CA VAL A 38 7.97 0.10 -10.22
C VAL A 38 8.75 1.18 -10.99
N GLY A 39 9.26 2.19 -10.32
CA GLY A 39 10.18 3.14 -10.95
C GLY A 39 9.73 4.58 -11.03
N ASN A 40 8.54 4.92 -10.56
CA ASN A 40 8.08 6.30 -10.55
C ASN A 40 8.75 7.05 -9.40
N SER A 41 9.70 7.91 -9.72
CA SER A 41 10.51 8.59 -8.72
C SER A 41 10.15 10.05 -8.50
N ARG A 42 9.48 10.67 -9.46
CA ARG A 42 9.11 12.07 -9.38
C ARG A 42 7.68 12.22 -8.86
N PHE A 43 7.43 13.31 -8.15
CA PHE A 43 6.13 13.62 -7.59
C PHE A 43 5.01 13.50 -8.65
N THR A 44 5.22 14.13 -9.80
CA THR A 44 4.22 14.12 -10.88
C THR A 44 4.04 12.73 -11.47
N GLU A 45 5.11 11.95 -11.61
CA GLU A 45 5.02 10.58 -12.11
C GLU A 45 4.20 9.71 -11.17
N ILE A 46 4.44 9.84 -9.87
CA ILE A 46 3.69 9.08 -8.86
C ILE A 46 2.21 9.46 -8.94
N GLN A 47 1.92 10.75 -8.97
CA GLN A 47 0.56 11.24 -9.02
C GLN A 47 -0.18 10.73 -10.26
N GLU A 48 0.45 10.81 -11.40
CA GLU A 48 -0.16 10.39 -12.67
C GLU A 48 -0.40 8.89 -12.73
N SER A 49 0.42 8.11 -12.04
CA SER A 49 0.30 6.66 -12.04
C SER A 49 -0.88 6.14 -11.21
N ILE A 50 -1.45 6.99 -10.36
CA ILE A 50 -2.52 6.57 -9.44
C ILE A 50 -3.77 7.42 -9.72
N PRO A 51 -4.81 6.83 -10.33
CA PRO A 51 -6.02 7.58 -10.65
C PRO A 51 -6.68 8.16 -9.41
N GLY A 52 -7.05 9.43 -9.52
CA GLY A 52 -7.77 10.13 -8.45
C GLY A 52 -6.91 10.70 -7.33
N LEU A 53 -5.61 10.47 -7.39
CA LEU A 53 -4.70 11.00 -6.37
C LEU A 53 -4.43 12.49 -6.61
N THR A 54 -4.72 13.31 -5.61
CA THR A 54 -4.48 14.75 -5.72
C THR A 54 -3.10 15.10 -5.17
N PRO A 55 -2.52 16.23 -5.62
CA PRO A 55 -1.21 16.65 -5.09
C PRO A 55 -1.19 16.85 -3.59
N LYS A 56 -2.27 17.36 -3.03
CA LYS A 56 -2.35 17.60 -1.59
C LYS A 56 -2.30 16.29 -0.81
N VAL A 57 -3.06 15.30 -1.26
CA VAL A 57 -3.08 13.99 -0.61
C VAL A 57 -1.74 13.29 -0.78
N LEU A 58 -1.17 13.32 -2.00
CA LEU A 58 0.14 12.71 -2.24
C LEU A 58 1.21 13.32 -1.34
N SER A 59 1.23 14.63 -1.21
CA SER A 59 2.21 15.30 -0.35
C SER A 59 2.09 14.82 1.09
N LYS A 60 0.87 14.72 1.60
CA LYS A 60 0.63 14.24 2.97
C LYS A 60 1.07 12.80 3.14
N GLU A 61 0.68 11.93 2.21
CA GLU A 61 0.99 10.50 2.30
C GLU A 61 2.48 10.24 2.19
N LEU A 62 3.17 10.96 1.32
CA LEU A 62 4.62 10.83 1.19
C LEU A 62 5.34 11.20 2.49
N LYS A 63 4.90 12.25 3.16
CA LYS A 63 5.49 12.63 4.44
C LYS A 63 5.32 11.55 5.50
N GLU A 64 4.14 10.96 5.56
CA GLU A 64 3.88 9.89 6.52
C GLU A 64 4.71 8.65 6.20
N LEU A 65 4.86 8.32 4.92
CA LEU A 65 5.70 7.19 4.51
C LEU A 65 7.18 7.43 4.79
N GLU A 66 7.64 8.67 4.67
CA GLU A 66 9.00 9.03 5.07
C GLU A 66 9.19 8.86 6.58
N GLN A 67 8.21 9.26 7.37
CA GLN A 67 8.27 9.13 8.83
C GLN A 67 8.35 7.67 9.25
N HIS A 68 7.70 6.78 8.53
CA HIS A 68 7.76 5.34 8.77
C HIS A 68 8.97 4.67 8.14
N GLN A 69 9.87 5.45 7.54
CA GLN A 69 11.12 4.95 6.94
C GLN A 69 10.88 3.95 5.82
N LEU A 70 9.78 4.11 5.10
CA LEU A 70 9.45 3.27 3.95
C LEU A 70 9.86 3.92 2.64
N ILE A 71 9.81 5.23 2.58
CA ILE A 71 10.20 6.02 1.40
C ILE A 71 11.23 7.04 1.82
N LYS A 72 12.18 7.26 0.95
CA LYS A 72 13.25 8.24 1.12
C LYS A 72 13.08 9.34 0.09
N ARG A 73 13.17 10.58 0.56
CA ARG A 73 13.15 11.76 -0.29
C ARG A 73 14.59 12.17 -0.59
N ILE A 74 14.92 12.25 -1.86
CA ILE A 74 16.27 12.61 -2.29
C ILE A 74 16.22 13.98 -2.94
N ILE A 75 17.08 14.89 -2.44
CA ILE A 75 17.20 16.22 -2.99
C ILE A 75 18.58 16.32 -3.61
N THR A 76 18.63 16.62 -4.90
CA THR A 76 19.90 16.84 -5.57
C THR A 76 20.29 18.33 -5.44
N ASN A 77 21.59 18.58 -5.24
CA ASN A 77 22.09 19.93 -5.13
C ASN A 77 22.41 20.55 -6.48
N ASP A 78 22.05 19.88 -7.55
CA ASP A 78 22.22 20.40 -8.89
C ASP A 78 21.30 21.60 -9.12
N TYR A 79 21.62 22.39 -10.12
CA TYR A 79 20.77 23.51 -10.45
C TYR A 79 20.10 23.23 -11.81
N PRO A 80 18.76 23.19 -11.86
CA PRO A 80 17.80 23.38 -10.76
C PRO A 80 17.76 22.20 -9.79
N VAL A 81 17.38 22.47 -8.55
CA VAL A 81 17.23 21.45 -7.53
C VAL A 81 16.15 20.46 -7.96
N LYS A 82 16.44 19.18 -7.84
CA LYS A 82 15.50 18.12 -8.17
C LYS A 82 15.18 17.30 -6.93
N ILE A 83 13.91 16.96 -6.79
CA ILE A 83 13.43 16.12 -5.70
C ILE A 83 12.92 14.81 -6.30
N SER A 84 13.40 13.70 -5.76
CA SER A 84 12.95 12.38 -6.16
C SER A 84 12.67 11.53 -4.92
N TYR A 85 11.96 10.43 -5.16
CA TYR A 85 11.56 9.50 -4.09
C TYR A 85 12.00 8.10 -4.48
N CYS A 86 12.45 7.34 -3.51
CA CYS A 86 12.76 5.93 -3.70
C CYS A 86 12.35 5.16 -2.46
N LEU A 87 12.20 3.85 -2.61
CA LEU A 87 11.90 3.00 -1.47
C LEU A 87 13.15 2.82 -0.61
N GLU A 88 12.98 2.88 0.70
CA GLU A 88 14.02 2.42 1.60
C GLU A 88 14.15 0.91 1.49
N PRO A 89 15.36 0.34 1.71
CA PRO A 89 15.50 -1.12 1.71
C PRO A 89 14.54 -1.81 2.70
N TYR A 90 14.23 -1.16 3.80
CA TYR A 90 13.27 -1.64 4.78
C TYR A 90 11.89 -1.91 4.17
N ALA A 91 11.51 -1.15 3.14
CA ALA A 91 10.21 -1.34 2.49
C ALA A 91 10.07 -2.71 1.82
N ASP A 92 11.18 -3.39 1.52
CA ASP A 92 11.13 -4.74 0.98
C ASP A 92 10.46 -5.72 1.93
N THR A 93 10.46 -5.42 3.23
CA THR A 93 9.78 -6.26 4.21
C THR A 93 8.26 -6.28 4.02
N LEU A 94 7.70 -5.29 3.33
CA LEU A 94 6.28 -5.25 3.01
C LEU A 94 5.92 -6.08 1.78
N THR A 95 6.89 -6.47 0.97
CA THR A 95 6.61 -7.19 -0.28
C THR A 95 5.78 -8.45 -0.07
N PRO A 96 6.10 -9.34 0.89
CA PRO A 96 5.26 -10.51 1.12
C PRO A 96 3.82 -10.15 1.52
N ILE A 97 3.67 -9.08 2.28
CA ILE A 97 2.35 -8.64 2.73
C ILE A 97 1.53 -8.14 1.54
N ILE A 98 2.15 -7.35 0.67
CA ILE A 98 1.49 -6.81 -0.53
C ILE A 98 1.05 -7.94 -1.45
N TYR A 99 1.92 -8.93 -1.70
CA TYR A 99 1.55 -10.06 -2.54
C TYR A 99 0.45 -10.89 -1.91
N ALA A 100 0.49 -11.10 -0.60
CA ALA A 100 -0.58 -11.83 0.10
C ALA A 100 -1.92 -11.09 -0.02
N MET A 101 -1.90 -9.78 0.11
CA MET A 101 -3.11 -8.96 -0.05
C MET A 101 -3.63 -9.03 -1.49
N LYS A 102 -2.73 -8.98 -2.46
CA LYS A 102 -3.10 -9.11 -3.87
C LYS A 102 -3.80 -10.44 -4.14
N ASP A 103 -3.19 -11.53 -3.68
CA ASP A 103 -3.74 -12.87 -3.91
C ASP A 103 -5.08 -13.02 -3.22
N TRP A 104 -5.19 -12.56 -1.98
CA TRP A 104 -6.45 -12.64 -1.26
C TRP A 104 -7.54 -11.85 -2.00
N GLY A 105 -7.21 -10.64 -2.44
CA GLY A 105 -8.17 -9.79 -3.15
C GLY A 105 -8.64 -10.40 -4.45
N LEU A 106 -7.73 -10.97 -5.23
CA LEU A 106 -8.10 -11.64 -6.48
C LEU A 106 -8.98 -12.85 -6.23
N ASN A 107 -8.63 -13.66 -5.25
CA ASN A 107 -9.42 -14.85 -4.92
C ASN A 107 -10.80 -14.50 -4.36
N HIS A 108 -10.85 -13.44 -3.58
CA HIS A 108 -12.13 -12.99 -3.04
C HIS A 108 -13.08 -12.49 -4.15
N LYS A 109 -12.55 -11.75 -5.11
CA LYS A 109 -13.34 -11.32 -6.26
C LYS A 109 -13.90 -12.52 -7.03
N LYS A 110 -13.06 -13.52 -7.27
CA LYS A 110 -13.51 -14.73 -7.95
C LYS A 110 -14.65 -15.42 -7.19
N LYS A 111 -14.51 -15.50 -5.87
CA LYS A 111 -15.54 -16.11 -5.03
C LYS A 111 -16.87 -15.35 -5.14
N ILE A 112 -16.82 -14.05 -5.05
CA ILE A 112 -18.05 -13.23 -5.13
C ILE A 112 -18.68 -13.34 -6.51
N PHE A 113 -17.91 -13.22 -7.58
CA PHE A 113 -18.43 -13.31 -8.94
C PHE A 113 -19.03 -14.68 -9.27
N SER A 114 -18.50 -15.75 -8.67
CA SER A 114 -19.06 -17.08 -8.90
C SER A 114 -20.38 -17.30 -8.20
N GLN A 115 -20.74 -16.45 -7.24
CA GLN A 115 -21.94 -16.60 -6.42
C GLN A 115 -23.08 -15.67 -6.82
N VAL A 116 -22.83 -14.70 -7.70
CA VAL A 116 -23.85 -13.75 -8.12
C VAL A 116 -24.02 -13.81 -9.62
N LYS A 117 -25.24 -13.49 -10.08
CA LYS A 117 -25.52 -13.44 -11.51
C LYS A 117 -24.82 -12.23 -12.11
N PRO A 118 -24.36 -12.34 -13.37
CA PRO A 118 -23.62 -11.23 -13.99
C PRO A 118 -24.33 -9.89 -13.94
N PHE A 119 -25.65 -9.89 -14.09
CA PHE A 119 -26.39 -8.63 -14.11
C PHE A 119 -26.60 -8.01 -12.72
N ASP A 120 -26.27 -8.75 -11.66
CA ASP A 120 -26.32 -8.23 -10.29
C ASP A 120 -25.01 -7.53 -9.90
N ILE A 121 -24.00 -7.62 -10.75
CA ILE A 121 -22.68 -7.11 -10.42
C ILE A 121 -22.53 -5.71 -11.02
N LYS A 122 -22.29 -4.73 -10.15
CA LYS A 122 -21.90 -3.39 -10.57
C LYS A 122 -20.40 -3.28 -10.46
N LEU A 123 -19.73 -3.16 -11.58
CA LEU A 123 -18.29 -2.97 -11.58
C LEU A 123 -17.94 -1.54 -11.21
N PRO A 124 -16.91 -1.33 -10.40
CA PRO A 124 -16.45 0.01 -10.08
C PRO A 124 -15.85 0.71 -11.28
#